data_e260eb037eb3b66ba3abadfe026b1b97
#
_entry.id   e260eb037eb3b66ba3abadfe026b1b97
#
_cell.length_a   1.000
_cell.length_b   1.000
_cell.length_c   1.000
_cell.angle_alpha   90.00
_cell.angle_beta   90.00
_cell.angle_gamma   90.00
#
_symmetry.space_group_name_H-M   'P 1'
#
loop_
_entity.id
_entity.type
_entity.pdbx_description
1 polymer ?
#
loop_
_entity_poly.entity_id
_entity_poly.type
_entity_poly.pdbx_seq_one_letter_code
_entity_poly.pdbx_strand_id
1 'polypeptide(L)'
;MKKLILILLCSVAINMYGQERIILLNEGNWQSDNGKISYFEDDRIVSNQWFRDVNKRKLGDTPNDIIQINNNLIAITVNWSNIIQFISPDGRRVAETEDVPNNRKMATDGKFVYVSSYGHECGTVDGYVSFTRGYVAKIDVSTFQVVATCEVGYEPEGIAYYNGYLFVANTGGYAFQEDHEYETTVSIINAETMQLIKNIDTGQINLYGKLSQSGHYLCINSPGDYYDIPAATVIFDCEQVLAG
;
A
#
# COMPACT_ATOMS: atom_id res chain seq x y z
N MET A 1 30.31 -60.74 -32.52
CA MET A 1 28.99 -60.24 -32.10
C MET A 1 29.17 -59.13 -31.07
N LYS A 2 29.03 -57.87 -31.48
CA LYS A 2 29.16 -56.71 -30.54
C LYS A 2 27.79 -56.46 -29.89
N LYS A 3 27.71 -56.61 -28.57
CA LYS A 3 26.49 -56.28 -27.80
C LYS A 3 26.39 -54.78 -27.68
N LEU A 4 25.37 -54.17 -28.27
CA LEU A 4 25.00 -52.78 -28.11
C LEU A 4 24.25 -52.64 -26.77
N ILE A 5 24.86 -51.99 -25.77
CA ILE A 5 24.18 -51.64 -24.53
C ILE A 5 23.47 -50.32 -24.76
N LEU A 6 22.13 -50.36 -24.82
CA LEU A 6 21.26 -49.18 -24.89
C LEU A 6 21.07 -48.64 -23.46
N ILE A 7 21.75 -47.54 -23.15
CA ILE A 7 21.54 -46.84 -21.88
C ILE A 7 20.31 -45.95 -22.07
N LEU A 8 19.18 -46.35 -21.46
CA LEU A 8 17.98 -45.55 -21.38
C LEU A 8 18.16 -44.45 -20.31
N LEU A 9 18.52 -43.24 -20.73
CA LEU A 9 18.50 -42.08 -19.86
C LEU A 9 17.03 -41.68 -19.57
N CYS A 10 16.48 -42.15 -18.45
CA CYS A 10 15.27 -41.58 -17.89
C CYS A 10 15.61 -40.19 -17.36
N SER A 11 15.27 -39.14 -18.13
CA SER A 11 15.24 -37.79 -17.62
C SER A 11 14.04 -37.67 -16.67
N VAL A 12 14.28 -37.77 -15.37
CA VAL A 12 13.30 -37.40 -14.35
C VAL A 12 13.22 -35.87 -14.37
N ALA A 13 12.20 -35.34 -15.02
CA ALA A 13 11.85 -33.94 -14.87
C ALA A 13 11.34 -33.75 -13.44
N ILE A 14 12.19 -33.32 -12.54
CA ILE A 14 11.78 -32.87 -11.21
C ILE A 14 11.14 -31.49 -11.44
N ASN A 15 9.82 -31.45 -11.48
CA ASN A 15 9.08 -30.21 -11.36
C ASN A 15 9.30 -29.73 -9.91
N MET A 16 10.27 -28.84 -9.71
CA MET A 16 10.38 -28.10 -8.48
C MET A 16 9.30 -27.03 -8.48
N TYR A 17 8.10 -27.39 -8.04
CA TYR A 17 7.12 -26.41 -7.63
C TYR A 17 7.70 -25.74 -6.38
N GLY A 18 8.02 -24.45 -6.47
CA GLY A 18 8.34 -23.68 -5.28
C GLY A 18 7.11 -23.67 -4.38
N GLN A 19 7.31 -23.81 -3.08
CA GLN A 19 6.23 -23.73 -2.10
C GLN A 19 5.50 -22.39 -2.26
N GLU A 20 4.22 -22.43 -2.58
CA GLU A 20 3.41 -21.23 -2.76
C GLU A 20 3.04 -20.68 -1.37
N ARG A 21 3.33 -19.40 -1.14
CA ARG A 21 3.07 -18.71 0.12
C ARG A 21 2.17 -17.51 -0.13
N ILE A 22 1.04 -17.45 0.60
CA ILE A 22 0.10 -16.35 0.52
C ILE A 22 0.00 -15.71 1.90
N ILE A 23 0.17 -14.39 1.94
CA ILE A 23 -0.04 -13.55 3.12
C ILE A 23 -1.27 -12.69 2.84
N LEU A 24 -2.34 -12.88 3.61
CA LEU A 24 -3.59 -12.14 3.47
C LEU A 24 -3.78 -11.23 4.68
N LEU A 25 -3.81 -9.91 4.42
CA LEU A 25 -4.15 -8.91 5.42
C LEU A 25 -5.66 -8.83 5.60
N ASN A 26 -6.11 -8.91 6.85
CA ASN A 26 -7.53 -8.75 7.22
C ASN A 26 -7.65 -7.48 8.06
N GLU A 27 -8.37 -6.50 7.55
CA GLU A 27 -8.56 -5.21 8.20
C GLU A 27 -9.26 -5.32 9.56
N GLY A 28 -10.21 -6.24 9.66
CA GLY A 28 -11.03 -6.39 10.86
C GLY A 28 -12.17 -5.38 10.89
N ASN A 29 -12.67 -5.11 12.08
CA ASN A 29 -13.68 -4.09 12.33
C ASN A 29 -13.02 -2.86 12.95
N TRP A 30 -13.38 -1.72 12.46
CA TRP A 30 -12.95 -0.41 12.98
C TRP A 30 -13.17 -0.29 14.50
N GLN A 31 -12.19 0.21 15.24
CA GLN A 31 -12.17 0.34 16.70
C GLN A 31 -12.30 -0.99 17.49
N SER A 32 -12.00 -2.11 16.85
CA SER A 32 -12.13 -3.42 17.50
C SER A 32 -10.80 -4.10 17.81
N ASP A 33 -9.67 -3.52 17.37
CA ASP A 33 -8.31 -4.05 17.55
C ASP A 33 -8.24 -5.55 17.21
N ASN A 34 -8.88 -5.92 16.08
CA ASN A 34 -8.99 -7.29 15.62
C ASN A 34 -8.43 -7.52 14.20
N GLY A 35 -7.68 -6.54 13.69
CA GLY A 35 -6.89 -6.69 12.47
C GLY A 35 -5.88 -7.83 12.58
N LYS A 36 -5.68 -8.59 11.51
CA LYS A 36 -4.83 -9.78 11.55
C LYS A 36 -4.28 -10.17 10.18
N ILE A 37 -3.28 -11.02 10.20
CA ILE A 37 -2.72 -11.63 9.01
C ILE A 37 -3.06 -13.12 9.01
N SER A 38 -3.64 -13.61 7.91
CA SER A 38 -3.75 -15.04 7.63
C SER A 38 -2.57 -15.47 6.73
N TYR A 39 -1.96 -16.58 7.05
CA TYR A 39 -0.83 -17.15 6.33
C TYR A 39 -1.18 -18.52 5.79
N PHE A 40 -0.85 -18.75 4.53
CA PHE A 40 -1.14 -19.99 3.80
C PHE A 40 0.16 -20.54 3.21
N GLU A 41 0.25 -21.86 3.16
CA GLU A 41 1.25 -22.61 2.41
C GLU A 41 0.56 -23.73 1.62
N ASP A 42 0.81 -23.81 0.33
CA ASP A 42 0.27 -24.84 -0.56
C ASP A 42 -1.25 -25.03 -0.38
N ASP A 43 -2.03 -23.95 -0.49
CA ASP A 43 -3.50 -23.91 -0.33
C ASP A 43 -4.02 -24.25 1.09
N ARG A 44 -3.15 -24.36 2.07
CA ARG A 44 -3.53 -24.65 3.46
C ARG A 44 -3.34 -23.43 4.35
N ILE A 45 -4.34 -23.18 5.19
CA ILE A 45 -4.21 -22.18 6.24
C ILE A 45 -3.23 -22.71 7.30
N VAL A 46 -2.08 -22.05 7.43
CA VAL A 46 -1.11 -22.32 8.49
C VAL A 46 -1.49 -21.59 9.77
N SER A 47 -1.92 -20.32 9.64
CA SER A 47 -2.41 -19.51 10.75
C SER A 47 -3.40 -18.45 10.26
N ASN A 48 -4.48 -18.22 11.03
CA ASN A 48 -5.44 -17.13 10.84
C ASN A 48 -5.07 -15.85 11.60
N GLN A 49 -4.01 -15.86 12.38
CA GLN A 49 -3.52 -14.74 13.18
C GLN A 49 -1.99 -14.77 13.29
N TRP A 50 -1.36 -14.99 12.14
CA TRP A 50 0.06 -15.31 12.02
C TRP A 50 0.99 -14.31 12.74
N PHE A 51 0.75 -13.00 12.60
CA PHE A 51 1.56 -11.99 13.32
C PHE A 51 1.51 -12.21 14.83
N ARG A 52 0.32 -12.47 15.38
CA ARG A 52 0.12 -12.72 16.82
C ARG A 52 0.78 -14.03 17.27
N ASP A 53 0.67 -15.08 16.45
CA ASP A 53 1.24 -16.38 16.79
C ASP A 53 2.76 -16.32 16.86
N VAL A 54 3.40 -15.53 15.96
CA VAL A 54 4.85 -15.35 15.94
C VAL A 54 5.31 -14.37 17.02
N ASN A 55 4.66 -13.21 17.16
CA ASN A 55 5.16 -12.09 17.97
C ASN A 55 4.55 -12.00 19.38
N LYS A 56 3.54 -12.81 19.71
CA LYS A 56 2.81 -12.83 20.98
C LYS A 56 2.14 -11.48 21.32
N ARG A 57 1.86 -10.67 20.30
CA ARG A 57 1.14 -9.39 20.39
C ARG A 57 0.18 -9.24 19.21
N LYS A 58 -0.82 -8.38 19.34
CA LYS A 58 -1.72 -8.03 18.24
C LYS A 58 -0.98 -7.20 17.18
N LEU A 59 -1.50 -7.24 15.95
CA LEU A 59 -1.02 -6.39 14.84
C LEU A 59 -1.41 -4.93 15.07
N GLY A 60 -2.61 -4.70 15.56
CA GLY A 60 -3.22 -3.40 15.77
C GLY A 60 -4.60 -3.31 15.11
N ASP A 61 -5.19 -2.11 15.17
CA ASP A 61 -6.53 -1.84 14.69
C ASP A 61 -6.50 -1.28 13.26
N THR A 62 -7.36 -1.83 12.42
CA THR A 62 -7.60 -1.41 11.03
C THR A 62 -6.32 -1.40 10.18
N PRO A 63 -5.60 -2.53 10.04
CA PRO A 63 -4.50 -2.61 9.07
C PRO A 63 -5.07 -2.44 7.65
N ASN A 64 -4.44 -1.57 6.84
CA ASN A 64 -5.04 -1.05 5.60
C ASN A 64 -4.28 -1.44 4.31
N ASP A 65 -2.98 -1.64 4.39
CA ASP A 65 -2.17 -2.08 3.25
C ASP A 65 -1.00 -2.96 3.69
N ILE A 66 -0.56 -3.83 2.78
CA ILE A 66 0.62 -4.67 2.95
C ILE A 66 1.42 -4.70 1.66
N ILE A 67 2.72 -4.44 1.75
CA ILE A 67 3.63 -4.52 0.61
C ILE A 67 4.89 -5.28 0.96
N GLN A 68 5.42 -6.02 0.00
CA GLN A 68 6.77 -6.56 0.07
C GLN A 68 7.75 -5.49 -0.41
N ILE A 69 8.70 -5.09 0.44
CA ILE A 69 9.73 -4.10 0.12
C ILE A 69 10.87 -4.78 -0.65
N ASN A 70 11.31 -5.91 -0.15
CA ASN A 70 12.35 -6.75 -0.74
C ASN A 70 12.20 -8.20 -0.23
N ASN A 71 13.16 -9.07 -0.55
CA ASN A 71 13.10 -10.48 -0.16
C ASN A 71 13.16 -10.71 1.37
N ASN A 72 13.51 -9.70 2.17
CA ASN A 72 13.72 -9.82 3.61
C ASN A 72 12.77 -8.95 4.45
N LEU A 73 11.96 -8.09 3.81
CA LEU A 73 11.18 -7.09 4.52
C LEU A 73 9.82 -6.84 3.89
N ILE A 74 8.80 -6.82 4.73
CA ILE A 74 7.40 -6.53 4.43
C ILE A 74 6.97 -5.36 5.32
N ALA A 75 6.24 -4.39 4.77
CA ALA A 75 5.61 -3.31 5.52
C ALA A 75 4.10 -3.46 5.54
N ILE A 76 3.49 -3.03 6.64
CA ILE A 76 2.04 -3.06 6.88
C ILE A 76 1.63 -1.74 7.49
N THR A 77 0.72 -1.01 6.84
CA THR A 77 0.05 0.14 7.48
C THR A 77 -1.02 -0.35 8.42
N VAL A 78 -1.08 0.22 9.62
CA VAL A 78 -2.10 -0.08 10.63
C VAL A 78 -2.77 1.23 11.00
N ASN A 79 -3.79 1.56 10.23
CA ASN A 79 -4.38 2.89 10.12
C ASN A 79 -4.86 3.47 11.46
N TRP A 80 -5.80 2.79 12.13
CA TRP A 80 -6.37 3.29 13.39
C TRP A 80 -5.36 3.32 14.55
N SER A 81 -4.36 2.43 14.50
CA SER A 81 -3.26 2.44 15.47
C SER A 81 -2.20 3.49 15.17
N ASN A 82 -2.26 4.21 14.04
CA ASN A 82 -1.30 5.22 13.59
C ASN A 82 0.15 4.71 13.49
N ILE A 83 0.33 3.42 13.17
CA ILE A 83 1.65 2.78 13.09
C ILE A 83 1.89 2.10 11.74
N ILE A 84 3.15 1.92 11.39
CA ILE A 84 3.57 1.06 10.29
C ILE A 84 4.42 -0.05 10.88
N GLN A 85 3.99 -1.30 10.71
CA GLN A 85 4.73 -2.48 11.13
C GLN A 85 5.67 -2.94 10.02
N PHE A 86 6.90 -3.27 10.39
CA PHE A 86 7.85 -3.94 9.51
C PHE A 86 8.11 -5.35 10.03
N ILE A 87 7.95 -6.34 9.16
CA ILE A 87 8.13 -7.74 9.49
C ILE A 87 9.05 -8.43 8.49
N SER A 88 9.74 -9.47 8.92
CA SER A 88 10.46 -10.39 8.04
C SER A 88 9.50 -11.40 7.37
N PRO A 89 9.93 -12.09 6.29
CA PRO A 89 9.09 -13.08 5.58
C PRO A 89 8.63 -14.28 6.42
N ASP A 90 9.20 -14.48 7.60
CA ASP A 90 8.77 -15.47 8.58
C ASP A 90 7.81 -14.90 9.65
N GLY A 91 7.34 -13.66 9.44
CA GLY A 91 6.34 -12.99 10.27
C GLY A 91 6.87 -12.31 11.53
N ARG A 92 8.19 -12.33 11.78
CA ARG A 92 8.76 -11.69 12.97
C ARG A 92 8.79 -10.17 12.80
N ARG A 93 8.40 -9.47 13.84
CA ARG A 93 8.54 -8.01 13.91
C ARG A 93 10.00 -7.60 13.83
N VAL A 94 10.29 -6.68 12.92
CA VAL A 94 11.62 -6.07 12.74
C VAL A 94 11.65 -4.69 13.37
N ALA A 95 10.66 -3.85 13.02
CA ALA A 95 10.56 -2.47 13.50
C ALA A 95 9.10 -1.96 13.45
N GLU A 96 8.90 -0.78 13.97
CA GLU A 96 7.64 -0.03 13.95
C GLU A 96 7.95 1.46 13.80
N THR A 97 7.20 2.16 12.94
CA THR A 97 7.24 3.62 12.77
C THR A 97 5.92 4.19 13.25
N GLU A 98 5.95 5.17 14.16
CA GLU A 98 4.79 5.81 14.77
C GLU A 98 4.53 7.23 14.25
N ASP A 99 5.42 7.77 13.40
CA ASP A 99 5.42 9.17 12.97
C ASP A 99 4.56 9.46 11.71
N VAL A 100 3.68 8.51 11.32
CA VAL A 100 2.79 8.67 10.17
C VAL A 100 1.35 8.38 10.61
N PRO A 101 0.66 9.37 11.19
CA PRO A 101 -0.72 9.20 11.63
C PRO A 101 -1.66 8.97 10.46
N ASN A 102 -2.75 8.26 10.71
CA ASN A 102 -3.79 7.94 9.74
C ASN A 102 -3.21 7.50 8.38
N ASN A 103 -2.24 6.56 8.47
CA ASN A 103 -1.54 6.03 7.30
C ASN A 103 -2.46 5.16 6.45
N ARG A 104 -2.32 5.25 5.10
CA ARG A 104 -3.23 4.60 4.17
C ARG A 104 -2.52 3.55 3.31
N LYS A 105 -2.07 3.91 2.14
CA LYS A 105 -1.46 3.00 1.17
C LYS A 105 0.03 3.26 1.03
N MET A 106 0.74 2.26 0.51
CA MET A 106 2.19 2.29 0.39
C MET A 106 2.67 1.97 -1.01
N ALA A 107 3.81 2.59 -1.36
CA ALA A 107 4.66 2.21 -2.48
C ALA A 107 6.12 2.09 -2.01
N THR A 108 6.97 1.45 -2.79
CA THR A 108 8.39 1.31 -2.48
C THR A 108 9.25 1.27 -3.73
N ASP A 109 10.49 1.76 -3.61
CA ASP A 109 11.58 1.58 -4.58
C ASP A 109 12.61 0.53 -4.10
N GLY A 110 12.30 -0.19 -3.01
CA GLY A 110 13.16 -1.16 -2.36
C GLY A 110 14.11 -0.60 -1.30
N LYS A 111 14.36 0.72 -1.31
CA LYS A 111 15.21 1.45 -0.35
C LYS A 111 14.39 2.32 0.59
N PHE A 112 13.31 2.88 0.09
CA PHE A 112 12.36 3.68 0.85
C PHE A 112 10.96 3.09 0.76
N VAL A 113 10.16 3.32 1.79
CA VAL A 113 8.72 3.15 1.76
C VAL A 113 8.07 4.52 1.74
N TYR A 114 7.15 4.72 0.81
CA TYR A 114 6.36 5.92 0.67
C TYR A 114 4.95 5.64 1.13
N VAL A 115 4.43 6.44 2.04
CA VAL A 115 3.16 6.19 2.73
C VAL A 115 2.26 7.41 2.61
N SER A 116 1.07 7.25 2.06
CA SER A 116 0.04 8.29 2.10
C SER A 116 -0.55 8.39 3.52
N SER A 117 -0.81 9.62 3.96
CA SER A 117 -1.36 9.94 5.28
C SER A 117 -2.39 11.05 5.16
N TYR A 118 -3.47 10.97 5.92
CA TYR A 118 -4.47 12.02 6.01
C TYR A 118 -3.98 13.24 6.82
N GLY A 119 -2.79 13.16 7.43
CA GLY A 119 -2.15 14.28 8.11
C GLY A 119 -2.61 14.52 9.54
N HIS A 120 -3.52 13.71 10.06
CA HIS A 120 -4.02 13.78 11.44
C HIS A 120 -4.24 12.38 12.01
N GLU A 121 -4.16 12.24 13.32
CA GLU A 121 -4.42 10.96 13.99
C GLU A 121 -5.88 10.54 13.85
N CYS A 122 -6.11 9.24 13.73
CA CYS A 122 -7.44 8.66 13.75
C CYS A 122 -8.12 8.94 15.10
N GLY A 123 -9.38 9.36 15.07
CA GLY A 123 -10.20 9.54 16.27
C GLY A 123 -9.87 10.73 17.17
N THR A 124 -8.97 11.62 16.76
CA THR A 124 -8.59 12.80 17.55
C THR A 124 -9.54 13.97 17.40
N VAL A 125 -10.50 13.91 16.50
CA VAL A 125 -11.47 14.98 16.27
C VAL A 125 -12.87 14.49 16.64
N ASP A 126 -13.63 15.28 17.37
CA ASP A 126 -15.02 15.01 17.71
C ASP A 126 -15.86 14.76 16.45
N GLY A 127 -16.01 13.49 16.15
CA GLY A 127 -16.95 12.98 15.20
C GLY A 127 -16.51 12.98 13.75
N TYR A 128 -15.83 13.97 13.20
CA TYR A 128 -15.44 13.97 11.79
C TYR A 128 -14.44 15.09 11.49
N VAL A 129 -13.19 14.71 11.20
CA VAL A 129 -12.34 15.37 10.24
C VAL A 129 -11.57 16.59 10.69
N SER A 130 -10.30 16.36 10.73
CA SER A 130 -9.33 17.43 10.54
C SER A 130 -9.25 17.75 9.04
N PHE A 131 -9.49 19.00 8.68
CA PHE A 131 -9.39 19.53 7.32
C PHE A 131 -7.95 19.91 6.97
N THR A 132 -7.00 19.17 7.51
CA THR A 132 -5.61 19.33 7.11
C THR A 132 -5.37 18.59 5.80
N ARG A 133 -4.57 19.19 4.93
CA ARG A 133 -4.09 18.47 3.75
C ARG A 133 -3.31 17.24 4.19
N GLY A 134 -3.47 16.20 3.40
CA GLY A 134 -2.68 15.00 3.57
C GLY A 134 -1.26 15.18 3.06
N TYR A 135 -0.44 14.18 3.32
CA TYR A 135 0.94 14.16 2.84
C TYR A 135 1.41 12.75 2.48
N VAL A 136 2.54 12.67 1.83
CA VAL A 136 3.30 11.43 1.67
C VAL A 136 4.53 11.49 2.57
N ALA A 137 4.69 10.47 3.42
CA ALA A 137 5.92 10.25 4.19
C ALA A 137 6.89 9.35 3.42
N LYS A 138 8.19 9.66 3.47
CA LYS A 138 9.30 8.85 2.97
C LYS A 138 10.02 8.23 4.17
N ILE A 139 10.03 6.91 4.27
CA ILE A 139 10.65 6.15 5.36
C ILE A 139 11.87 5.42 4.82
N ASP A 140 13.02 5.62 5.44
CA ASP A 140 14.25 4.87 5.12
C ASP A 140 14.16 3.48 5.76
N VAL A 141 14.25 2.42 4.94
CA VAL A 141 14.12 1.02 5.42
C VAL A 141 15.33 0.53 6.22
N SER A 142 16.43 1.28 6.22
CA SER A 142 17.62 0.96 7.02
C SER A 142 17.52 1.45 8.47
N THR A 143 16.75 2.53 8.69
CA THR A 143 16.57 3.16 10.00
C THR A 143 15.14 3.09 10.51
N PHE A 144 14.16 2.85 9.62
CA PHE A 144 12.72 2.89 9.89
C PHE A 144 12.22 4.25 10.35
N GLN A 145 12.94 5.31 9.98
CA GLN A 145 12.61 6.69 10.34
C GLN A 145 12.03 7.43 9.13
N VAL A 146 11.08 8.33 9.39
CA VAL A 146 10.61 9.30 8.40
C VAL A 146 11.75 10.28 8.13
N VAL A 147 12.19 10.36 6.87
CA VAL A 147 13.31 11.22 6.45
C VAL A 147 12.85 12.43 5.64
N ALA A 148 11.65 12.42 5.10
CA ALA A 148 11.06 13.55 4.38
C ALA A 148 9.54 13.37 4.26
N THR A 149 8.82 14.47 4.02
CA THR A 149 7.39 14.49 3.71
C THR A 149 7.12 15.43 2.54
N CYS A 150 5.97 15.21 1.86
CA CYS A 150 5.48 16.08 0.81
C CYS A 150 3.96 16.25 0.97
N GLU A 151 3.49 17.49 1.17
CA GLU A 151 2.07 17.79 1.20
C GLU A 151 1.42 17.52 -0.15
N VAL A 152 0.19 16.98 -0.14
CA VAL A 152 -0.62 16.68 -1.32
C VAL A 152 -2.06 17.21 -1.13
N GLY A 153 -3.05 16.58 -1.76
CA GLY A 153 -4.45 16.93 -1.55
C GLY A 153 -5.02 16.43 -0.22
N TYR A 154 -6.34 16.56 -0.09
CA TYR A 154 -7.06 16.05 1.07
C TYR A 154 -7.25 14.53 0.96
N GLU A 155 -7.08 13.86 2.09
CA GLU A 155 -7.28 12.41 2.26
C GLU A 155 -6.68 11.56 1.11
N PRO A 156 -5.35 11.65 0.90
CA PRO A 156 -4.69 10.88 -0.15
C PRO A 156 -4.73 9.38 0.15
N GLU A 157 -5.22 8.59 -0.81
CA GLU A 157 -5.35 7.15 -0.69
C GLU A 157 -4.26 6.40 -1.46
N GLY A 158 -4.53 6.07 -2.70
CA GLY A 158 -3.64 5.25 -3.52
C GLY A 158 -2.32 5.94 -3.82
N ILE A 159 -1.24 5.18 -3.74
CA ILE A 159 0.10 5.63 -4.10
C ILE A 159 0.82 4.57 -4.93
N ALA A 160 1.55 4.98 -5.96
CA ALA A 160 2.40 4.13 -6.77
C ALA A 160 3.75 4.79 -7.04
N TYR A 161 4.80 3.99 -7.18
CA TYR A 161 6.14 4.43 -7.57
C TYR A 161 6.42 4.02 -9.02
N TYR A 162 6.83 4.98 -9.86
CA TYR A 162 7.27 4.72 -11.22
C TYR A 162 8.44 5.63 -11.60
N ASN A 163 9.57 5.03 -11.98
CA ASN A 163 10.77 5.73 -12.52
C ASN A 163 11.21 6.97 -11.73
N GLY A 164 11.26 6.89 -10.39
CA GLY A 164 11.70 8.01 -9.55
C GLY A 164 10.60 9.01 -9.20
N TYR A 165 9.35 8.72 -9.56
CA TYR A 165 8.18 9.54 -9.23
C TYR A 165 7.14 8.77 -8.46
N LEU A 166 6.41 9.48 -7.61
CA LEU A 166 5.23 8.96 -6.92
C LEU A 166 3.98 9.57 -7.56
N PHE A 167 2.97 8.75 -7.73
CA PHE A 167 1.64 9.12 -8.16
C PHE A 167 0.71 8.90 -6.99
N VAL A 168 0.01 9.94 -6.53
CA VAL A 168 -0.80 9.91 -5.32
C VAL A 168 -2.21 10.36 -5.63
N ALA A 169 -3.18 9.48 -5.45
CA ALA A 169 -4.58 9.79 -5.68
C ALA A 169 -5.16 10.53 -4.47
N ASN A 170 -5.71 11.73 -4.67
CA ASN A 170 -6.37 12.51 -3.66
C ASN A 170 -7.88 12.26 -3.75
N THR A 171 -8.50 11.82 -2.66
CA THR A 171 -9.93 11.49 -2.66
C THR A 171 -10.80 12.69 -2.31
N GLY A 172 -10.28 13.61 -1.49
CA GLY A 172 -11.08 14.64 -0.82
C GLY A 172 -11.94 14.08 0.31
N GLY A 173 -11.86 12.77 0.56
CA GLY A 173 -12.55 12.11 1.66
C GLY A 173 -14.08 12.16 1.57
N TYR A 174 -14.70 12.43 2.69
CA TYR A 174 -16.16 12.50 2.78
C TYR A 174 -16.65 13.90 2.43
N ALA A 175 -17.10 14.09 1.20
CA ALA A 175 -17.54 15.39 0.63
C ALA A 175 -18.74 16.05 1.32
N PHE A 176 -19.36 15.41 2.30
CA PHE A 176 -20.40 16.04 3.12
C PHE A 176 -19.87 16.95 4.23
N GLN A 177 -18.58 17.17 4.25
CA GLN A 177 -17.94 18.07 5.20
C GLN A 177 -17.83 19.47 4.61
N GLU A 178 -18.09 20.48 5.45
CA GLU A 178 -18.35 21.85 4.97
C GLU A 178 -17.15 22.59 4.36
N ASP A 179 -15.91 22.11 4.50
CA ASP A 179 -14.72 22.86 4.14
C ASP A 179 -13.91 22.29 2.98
N HIS A 180 -14.26 21.12 2.44
CA HIS A 180 -13.75 20.65 1.17
C HIS A 180 -14.72 19.71 0.46
N GLU A 181 -14.51 19.52 -0.82
CA GLU A 181 -15.27 18.62 -1.68
C GLU A 181 -14.39 17.41 -2.07
N TYR A 182 -14.99 16.42 -2.73
CA TYR A 182 -14.22 15.37 -3.38
C TYR A 182 -13.16 15.97 -4.29
N GLU A 183 -11.95 15.46 -4.20
CA GLU A 183 -10.90 15.84 -5.14
C GLU A 183 -10.92 14.96 -6.40
N THR A 184 -10.37 15.53 -7.47
CA THR A 184 -10.28 14.88 -8.79
C THR A 184 -8.83 14.64 -9.19
N THR A 185 -7.88 14.90 -8.29
CA THR A 185 -6.48 15.04 -8.66
C THR A 185 -5.62 13.84 -8.31
N VAL A 186 -4.56 13.66 -9.12
CA VAL A 186 -3.41 12.82 -8.79
C VAL A 186 -2.18 13.72 -8.67
N SER A 187 -1.55 13.72 -7.50
CA SER A 187 -0.31 14.45 -7.23
C SER A 187 0.89 13.66 -7.75
N ILE A 188 1.79 14.33 -8.48
CA ILE A 188 3.05 13.78 -8.97
C ILE A 188 4.19 14.36 -8.13
N ILE A 189 4.94 13.51 -7.46
CA ILE A 189 6.04 13.88 -6.56
C ILE A 189 7.34 13.30 -7.09
N ASN A 190 8.42 14.09 -7.09
CA ASN A 190 9.75 13.54 -7.27
C ASN A 190 10.16 12.76 -6.03
N ALA A 191 10.37 11.45 -6.15
CA ALA A 191 10.61 10.56 -5.02
C ALA A 191 11.99 10.76 -4.34
N GLU A 192 12.96 11.33 -5.06
CA GLU A 192 14.28 11.65 -4.49
C GLU A 192 14.19 12.89 -3.60
N THR A 193 13.66 14.00 -4.13
CA THR A 193 13.61 15.30 -3.45
C THR A 193 12.40 15.50 -2.56
N MET A 194 11.37 14.66 -2.70
CA MET A 194 10.05 14.79 -2.06
C MET A 194 9.39 16.14 -2.38
N GLN A 195 9.56 16.63 -3.60
CA GLN A 195 8.92 17.86 -4.08
C GLN A 195 7.73 17.52 -4.98
N LEU A 196 6.60 18.17 -4.73
CA LEU A 196 5.44 18.13 -5.61
C LEU A 196 5.79 18.77 -6.95
N ILE A 197 5.64 18.04 -8.05
CA ILE A 197 5.92 18.50 -9.41
C ILE A 197 4.68 19.16 -10.01
N LYS A 198 3.55 18.43 -9.99
CA LYS A 198 2.26 18.88 -10.52
C LYS A 198 1.12 18.04 -9.96
N ASN A 199 -0.09 18.58 -10.06
CA ASN A 199 -1.34 17.85 -9.91
C ASN A 199 -1.96 17.64 -11.29
N ILE A 200 -2.51 16.46 -11.52
CA ILE A 200 -3.25 16.11 -12.73
C ILE A 200 -4.71 16.00 -12.35
N ASP A 201 -5.55 16.76 -13.01
CA ASP A 201 -6.99 16.60 -12.91
C ASP A 201 -7.44 15.42 -13.77
N THR A 202 -8.10 14.48 -13.15
CA THR A 202 -8.60 13.26 -13.82
C THR A 202 -10.02 13.44 -14.36
N GLY A 203 -10.71 14.48 -13.93
CA GLY A 203 -12.13 14.69 -14.17
C GLY A 203 -13.04 13.69 -13.43
N GLN A 204 -12.47 12.81 -12.59
CA GLN A 204 -13.22 11.85 -11.78
C GLN A 204 -13.02 12.17 -10.30
N ILE A 205 -14.10 12.23 -9.56
CA ILE A 205 -14.09 12.50 -8.11
C ILE A 205 -13.74 11.26 -7.31
N ASN A 206 -13.37 11.45 -6.03
CA ASN A 206 -13.28 10.38 -5.04
C ASN A 206 -12.39 9.22 -5.51
N LEU A 207 -11.14 9.51 -5.85
CA LEU A 207 -10.17 8.52 -6.34
C LEU A 207 -9.71 7.60 -5.20
N TYR A 208 -10.40 6.48 -4.99
CA TYR A 208 -10.28 5.67 -3.79
C TYR A 208 -9.63 4.31 -4.03
N GLY A 209 -8.86 3.87 -3.04
CA GLY A 209 -8.24 2.56 -2.99
C GLY A 209 -6.80 2.54 -3.51
N LYS A 210 -6.29 1.35 -3.78
CA LYS A 210 -4.90 1.15 -4.21
C LYS A 210 -4.73 1.48 -5.70
N LEU A 211 -3.68 2.21 -6.04
CA LEU A 211 -3.22 2.35 -7.41
C LEU A 211 -2.64 1.01 -7.90
N SER A 212 -3.26 0.44 -8.91
CA SER A 212 -2.78 -0.78 -9.56
C SER A 212 -1.84 -0.42 -10.71
N GLN A 213 -0.71 -1.10 -10.81
CA GLN A 213 0.32 -0.82 -11.80
C GLN A 213 0.56 -2.01 -12.73
N SER A 214 0.66 -1.73 -14.02
CA SER A 214 1.10 -2.68 -15.04
C SER A 214 1.99 -1.98 -16.07
N GLY A 215 3.30 -2.24 -16.02
CA GLY A 215 4.28 -1.52 -16.80
C GLY A 215 4.29 -0.03 -16.48
N HIS A 216 4.06 0.82 -17.50
CA HIS A 216 3.94 2.27 -17.35
C HIS A 216 2.49 2.76 -17.15
N TYR A 217 1.52 1.85 -17.10
CA TYR A 217 0.13 2.21 -16.82
C TYR A 217 -0.20 2.09 -15.36
N LEU A 218 -0.91 3.09 -14.84
CA LEU A 218 -1.54 3.08 -13.53
C LEU A 218 -3.05 3.13 -13.68
N CYS A 219 -3.74 2.44 -12.79
CA CYS A 219 -5.21 2.39 -12.75
C CYS A 219 -5.68 2.71 -11.34
N ILE A 220 -6.66 3.60 -11.21
CA ILE A 220 -7.36 3.94 -9.96
C ILE A 220 -8.87 3.92 -10.18
N ASN A 221 -9.61 3.46 -9.19
CA ASN A 221 -11.06 3.49 -9.21
C ASN A 221 -11.61 4.74 -8.53
N SER A 222 -12.75 5.18 -9.03
CA SER A 222 -13.63 6.15 -8.41
C SER A 222 -14.94 5.45 -8.10
N PRO A 223 -15.40 5.36 -6.85
CA PRO A 223 -16.77 4.90 -6.54
C PRO A 223 -17.84 5.94 -6.89
N GLY A 224 -17.45 7.11 -7.41
CA GLY A 224 -18.34 8.25 -7.59
C GLY A 224 -18.73 8.88 -6.25
N ASP A 225 -19.91 9.49 -6.20
CA ASP A 225 -20.48 10.11 -4.98
C ASP A 225 -21.50 9.20 -4.27
N TYR A 226 -21.68 7.98 -4.76
CA TYR A 226 -22.67 6.98 -4.32
C TYR A 226 -24.14 7.37 -4.61
N TYR A 227 -24.39 8.43 -5.36
CA TYR A 227 -25.73 8.93 -5.69
C TYR A 227 -25.90 9.20 -7.19
N ASP A 228 -25.46 10.37 -7.65
CA ASP A 228 -25.69 10.86 -9.01
C ASP A 228 -24.48 10.62 -9.95
N ILE A 229 -23.28 10.66 -9.40
CA ILE A 229 -22.04 10.46 -10.17
C ILE A 229 -21.64 8.98 -10.12
N PRO A 230 -21.65 8.29 -11.28
CA PRO A 230 -21.40 6.86 -11.31
C PRO A 230 -19.93 6.52 -11.00
N ALA A 231 -19.71 5.28 -10.59
CA ALA A 231 -18.35 4.73 -10.45
C ALA A 231 -17.63 4.70 -11.81
N ALA A 232 -16.33 4.96 -11.77
CA ALA A 232 -15.46 5.02 -12.94
C ALA A 232 -14.09 4.39 -12.63
N THR A 233 -13.33 4.15 -13.69
CA THR A 233 -11.92 3.74 -13.59
C THR A 233 -11.09 4.69 -14.45
N VAL A 234 -10.03 5.24 -13.84
CA VAL A 234 -9.07 6.12 -14.52
C VAL A 234 -7.80 5.34 -14.81
N ILE A 235 -7.31 5.41 -16.04
CA ILE A 235 -6.06 4.79 -16.45
C ILE A 235 -5.11 5.90 -16.93
N PHE A 236 -3.88 5.91 -16.40
CA PHE A 236 -2.83 6.85 -16.76
C PHE A 236 -1.70 6.13 -17.49
N ASP A 237 -1.16 6.79 -18.50
CA ASP A 237 0.16 6.50 -19.04
C ASP A 237 1.18 7.37 -18.33
N CYS A 238 1.99 6.77 -17.44
CA CYS A 238 2.97 7.50 -16.65
C CYS A 238 4.02 8.21 -17.51
N GLU A 239 4.41 7.62 -18.65
CA GLU A 239 5.40 8.22 -19.55
C GLU A 239 4.84 9.47 -20.20
N GLN A 240 3.61 9.43 -20.69
CA GLN A 240 2.95 10.62 -21.24
C GLN A 240 2.76 11.70 -20.18
N VAL A 241 2.35 11.32 -18.99
CA VAL A 241 2.18 12.24 -17.85
C VAL A 241 3.49 12.92 -17.48
N LEU A 242 4.61 12.22 -17.49
CA LEU A 242 5.93 12.77 -17.13
C LEU A 242 6.58 13.59 -18.26
N ALA A 243 6.20 13.34 -19.52
CA ALA A 243 6.72 14.04 -20.69
C ALA A 243 6.07 15.41 -20.93
N GLY A 244 4.85 15.62 -20.49
CA GLY A 244 4.05 16.84 -20.68
C GLY A 244 3.78 17.59 -19.43
#